data_5568309e4f2a479c750d690a1ef7542b
#
_entry.id   5568309e4f2a479c750d690a1ef7542b
#
_cell.length_a   1.000
_cell.length_b   1.000
_cell.length_c   1.000
_cell.angle_alpha   90.00
_cell.angle_beta   90.00
_cell.angle_gamma   90.00
#
_symmetry.space_group_name_H-M   'P 1'
#
loop_
_entity.id
_entity.type
_entity.pdbx_description
1 polymer ?
#
loop_
_entity_poly.entity_id
_entity_poly.type
_entity_poly.pdbx_seq_one_letter_code
_entity_poly.pdbx_strand_id
1 'polypeptide(L)'
;MDVFNIHIEFDSKVFRDIVEQHIRDKKKAYVCVVDANVITIAQKDLKYREIVKNATINTCDGSSISKMVNSIYGTKYSAFNGPELFEYYIERPYKHVLVGNTAAKVKQIKAKVKEKGIDLDMQHVDVPFVPVDQFDYPAIAKQINELKPDIVWVSLGAPKQETFISNIFPYIEQGVLFGIGAAFNFYTGDLHNNKKEVGGLRFIWLERIFKEPKKQLKRVGGYLLAMPKMYLEERKKAQRNKNN
;
A
#
# COMPACT_ATOMS: atom_id res chain seq x y z
N MET A 1 -7.33 14.57 -0.47
CA MET A 1 -8.61 14.77 -1.20
C MET A 1 -9.57 13.63 -0.88
N ASP A 2 -10.86 13.95 -0.58
CA ASP A 2 -11.86 12.93 -0.26
C ASP A 2 -12.56 12.42 -1.51
N VAL A 3 -12.24 11.19 -1.91
CA VAL A 3 -12.80 10.51 -3.08
C VAL A 3 -13.18 9.08 -2.73
N PHE A 4 -14.25 8.57 -3.30
CA PHE A 4 -14.74 7.20 -3.06
C PHE A 4 -14.96 6.89 -1.56
N ASN A 5 -15.33 7.92 -0.75
CA ASN A 5 -15.47 7.86 0.70
C ASN A 5 -14.18 7.53 1.47
N ILE A 6 -13.03 7.80 0.90
CA ILE A 6 -11.70 7.63 1.49
C ILE A 6 -10.90 8.91 1.24
N HIS A 7 -10.14 9.36 2.24
CA HIS A 7 -9.15 10.42 2.03
C HIS A 7 -7.91 9.86 1.35
N ILE A 8 -7.51 10.39 0.21
CA ILE A 8 -6.31 9.96 -0.54
C ILE A 8 -5.42 11.17 -0.79
N GLU A 9 -4.15 11.06 -0.46
CA GLU A 9 -3.13 12.05 -0.82
C GLU A 9 -2.54 11.71 -2.20
N PHE A 10 -2.62 12.66 -3.11
CA PHE A 10 -2.12 12.54 -4.48
C PHE A 10 -0.80 13.29 -4.69
N ASP A 11 -0.46 14.23 -3.79
CA ASP A 11 0.82 14.92 -3.85
C ASP A 11 1.88 14.06 -3.14
N SER A 12 2.79 13.52 -3.93
CA SER A 12 3.87 12.67 -3.40
C SER A 12 4.84 13.42 -2.49
N LYS A 13 4.95 14.75 -2.61
CA LYS A 13 5.77 15.56 -1.70
C LYS A 13 5.10 15.67 -0.34
N VAL A 14 3.82 16.07 -0.31
CA VAL A 14 3.03 16.16 0.92
C VAL A 14 3.00 14.81 1.63
N PHE A 15 2.78 13.73 0.87
CA PHE A 15 2.82 12.37 1.41
C PHE A 15 4.16 12.07 2.10
N ARG A 16 5.29 12.34 1.43
CA ARG A 16 6.63 12.10 2.00
C ARG A 16 6.89 12.97 3.23
N ASP A 17 6.52 14.24 3.17
CA ASP A 17 6.72 15.18 4.29
C ASP A 17 6.01 14.67 5.56
N ILE A 18 4.76 14.15 5.43
CA ILE A 18 4.00 13.57 6.54
C ILE A 18 4.69 12.30 7.08
N VAL A 19 5.07 11.37 6.19
CA VAL A 19 5.74 10.12 6.57
C VAL A 19 7.06 10.40 7.29
N GLU A 20 7.91 11.25 6.70
CA GLU A 20 9.22 11.59 7.26
C GLU A 20 9.10 12.36 8.59
N GLN A 21 8.03 13.14 8.76
CA GLN A 21 7.75 13.79 10.04
C GLN A 21 7.48 12.74 11.13
N HIS A 22 6.65 11.72 10.84
CA HIS A 22 6.39 10.64 11.82
C HIS A 22 7.66 9.86 12.17
N ILE A 23 8.52 9.60 11.16
CA ILE A 23 9.82 8.94 11.38
C ILE A 23 10.72 9.80 12.30
N ARG A 24 10.86 11.11 12.02
CA ARG A 24 11.67 12.02 12.85
C ARG A 24 11.15 12.10 14.29
N ASP A 25 9.85 12.18 14.45
CA ASP A 25 9.20 12.30 15.75
C ASP A 25 9.12 10.99 16.52
N LYS A 26 9.58 9.87 15.93
CA LYS A 26 9.42 8.51 16.48
C LYS A 26 7.97 8.16 16.82
N LYS A 27 7.03 8.71 16.05
CA LYS A 27 5.60 8.43 16.21
C LYS A 27 5.19 7.27 15.33
N LYS A 28 4.22 6.48 15.83
CA LYS A 28 3.60 5.46 15.01
C LYS A 28 2.63 6.07 14.00
N ALA A 29 2.63 5.50 12.82
CA ALA A 29 1.68 5.82 11.76
C ALA A 29 1.38 4.57 10.93
N TYR A 30 0.27 4.54 10.20
CA TYR A 30 0.10 3.52 9.16
C TYR A 30 -0.42 4.10 7.86
N VAL A 31 0.01 3.49 6.79
CA VAL A 31 -0.22 3.91 5.41
C VAL A 31 -0.92 2.79 4.65
N CYS A 32 -2.03 3.12 3.99
CA CYS A 32 -2.63 2.24 2.99
C CYS A 32 -2.27 2.74 1.58
N VAL A 33 -1.81 1.80 0.76
CA VAL A 33 -1.49 2.03 -0.66
C VAL A 33 -2.73 1.67 -1.47
N VAL A 34 -3.54 2.70 -1.80
CA VAL A 34 -4.91 2.55 -2.26
C VAL A 34 -5.00 2.39 -3.77
N ASP A 35 -5.29 1.18 -4.22
CA ASP A 35 -5.58 0.85 -5.62
C ASP A 35 -7.08 0.62 -5.86
N ALA A 36 -7.45 0.33 -7.11
CA ALA A 36 -8.84 0.03 -7.49
C ALA A 36 -9.44 -1.16 -6.72
N ASN A 37 -8.62 -2.14 -6.33
CA ASN A 37 -9.08 -3.28 -5.55
C ASN A 37 -9.38 -2.89 -4.10
N VAL A 38 -8.50 -2.10 -3.46
CA VAL A 38 -8.73 -1.57 -2.10
C VAL A 38 -10.04 -0.76 -2.07
N ILE A 39 -10.23 0.15 -3.03
CA ILE A 39 -11.48 0.92 -3.11
C ILE A 39 -12.69 0.01 -3.33
N THR A 40 -12.59 -0.97 -4.24
CA THR A 40 -13.71 -1.89 -4.52
C THR A 40 -14.11 -2.70 -3.29
N ILE A 41 -13.15 -3.15 -2.50
CA ILE A 41 -13.43 -3.86 -1.23
C ILE A 41 -14.07 -2.90 -0.23
N ALA A 42 -13.51 -1.70 -0.07
CA ALA A 42 -14.02 -0.68 0.85
C ALA A 42 -15.45 -0.21 0.51
N GLN A 43 -15.88 -0.28 -0.77
CA GLN A 43 -17.26 -0.01 -1.13
C GLN A 43 -18.24 -1.12 -0.68
N LYS A 44 -17.77 -2.35 -0.53
CA LYS A 44 -18.58 -3.52 -0.19
C LYS A 44 -18.53 -3.88 1.29
N ASP A 45 -17.42 -3.59 1.94
CA ASP A 45 -17.13 -3.94 3.34
C ASP A 45 -16.89 -2.66 4.15
N LEU A 46 -17.87 -2.31 4.99
CA LEU A 46 -17.82 -1.11 5.83
C LEU A 46 -16.71 -1.19 6.88
N LYS A 47 -16.43 -2.37 7.44
CA LYS A 47 -15.36 -2.56 8.42
C LYS A 47 -14.00 -2.31 7.77
N TYR A 48 -13.79 -2.87 6.59
CA TYR A 48 -12.57 -2.63 5.84
C TYR A 48 -12.42 -1.16 5.40
N ARG A 49 -13.54 -0.51 5.02
CA ARG A 49 -13.53 0.93 4.72
C ARG A 49 -13.04 1.76 5.90
N GLU A 50 -13.51 1.47 7.12
CA GLU A 50 -13.08 2.19 8.32
C GLU A 50 -11.58 1.94 8.61
N ILE A 51 -11.06 0.75 8.36
CA ILE A 51 -9.61 0.49 8.43
C ILE A 51 -8.83 1.44 7.51
N VAL A 52 -9.25 1.56 6.25
CA VAL A 52 -8.57 2.44 5.29
C VAL A 52 -8.77 3.92 5.63
N LYS A 53 -9.95 4.32 6.10
CA LYS A 53 -10.22 5.71 6.53
C LYS A 53 -9.42 6.14 7.74
N ASN A 54 -9.18 5.23 8.68
CA ASN A 54 -8.43 5.49 9.91
C ASN A 54 -6.90 5.43 9.70
N ALA A 55 -6.44 5.16 8.48
CA ALA A 55 -5.02 5.28 8.14
C ALA A 55 -4.53 6.71 8.40
N THR A 56 -3.30 6.83 8.90
CA THR A 56 -2.66 8.15 9.11
C THR A 56 -2.58 8.91 7.80
N ILE A 57 -2.30 8.19 6.71
CA ILE A 57 -2.34 8.73 5.35
C ILE A 57 -2.55 7.60 4.34
N ASN A 58 -3.30 7.87 3.29
CA ASN A 58 -3.45 6.98 2.14
C ASN A 58 -2.76 7.59 0.92
N THR A 59 -2.05 6.77 0.15
CA THR A 59 -1.51 7.20 -1.16
C THR A 59 -2.23 6.50 -2.30
N CYS A 60 -2.28 7.15 -3.45
CA CYS A 60 -2.89 6.59 -4.66
C CYS A 60 -1.96 5.59 -5.33
N ASP A 61 -2.37 4.32 -5.40
CA ASP A 61 -1.69 3.27 -6.17
C ASP A 61 -2.46 2.97 -7.47
N GLY A 62 -1.77 3.12 -8.57
CA GLY A 62 -2.31 2.80 -9.87
C GLY A 62 -2.92 3.98 -10.62
N SER A 63 -2.53 4.07 -11.89
CA SER A 63 -2.93 5.15 -12.81
C SER A 63 -4.43 5.18 -13.12
N SER A 64 -5.17 4.08 -12.91
CA SER A 64 -6.62 4.03 -13.13
C SER A 64 -7.39 4.95 -12.17
N ILE A 65 -6.99 4.99 -10.90
CA ILE A 65 -7.64 5.83 -9.89
C ILE A 65 -7.30 7.30 -10.10
N SER A 66 -6.02 7.65 -10.29
CA SER A 66 -5.62 9.03 -10.54
C SER A 66 -6.29 9.60 -11.80
N LYS A 67 -6.40 8.81 -12.88
CA LYS A 67 -7.10 9.22 -14.10
C LYS A 67 -8.60 9.40 -13.91
N MET A 68 -9.23 8.50 -13.17
CA MET A 68 -10.66 8.62 -12.83
C MET A 68 -10.91 9.93 -12.07
N VAL A 69 -10.10 10.22 -11.06
CA VAL A 69 -10.18 11.45 -10.25
C VAL A 69 -9.91 12.67 -11.12
N ASN A 70 -8.87 12.65 -11.95
CA ASN A 70 -8.54 13.74 -12.89
C ASN A 70 -9.69 14.05 -13.85
N SER A 71 -10.35 13.00 -14.38
CA SER A 71 -11.51 13.16 -15.27
C SER A 71 -12.73 13.76 -14.57
N ILE A 72 -12.95 13.43 -13.29
CA ILE A 72 -14.11 13.92 -12.54
C ILE A 72 -13.92 15.36 -12.04
N TYR A 73 -12.71 15.65 -11.55
CA TYR A 73 -12.42 16.90 -10.82
C TYR A 73 -11.59 17.92 -11.61
N GLY A 74 -11.12 17.56 -12.82
CA GLY A 74 -10.27 18.42 -13.64
C GLY A 74 -8.85 18.61 -13.10
N THR A 75 -8.35 17.65 -12.31
CA THR A 75 -7.02 17.67 -11.72
C THR A 75 -5.98 17.01 -12.63
N LYS A 76 -4.69 17.07 -12.24
CA LYS A 76 -3.57 16.43 -12.96
C LYS A 76 -2.74 15.57 -12.02
N TYR A 77 -3.39 14.82 -11.16
CA TYR A 77 -2.72 13.94 -10.19
C TYR A 77 -2.05 12.75 -10.85
N SER A 78 -0.93 12.33 -10.27
CA SER A 78 -0.21 11.11 -10.60
C SER A 78 -0.34 10.10 -9.47
N ALA A 79 -0.23 8.81 -9.80
CA ALA A 79 -0.12 7.77 -8.79
C ALA A 79 1.30 7.71 -8.24
N PHE A 80 1.42 7.46 -6.93
CA PHE A 80 2.68 7.08 -6.28
C PHE A 80 2.52 5.62 -5.83
N ASN A 81 2.90 4.71 -6.72
CA ASN A 81 2.58 3.29 -6.57
C ASN A 81 3.45 2.57 -5.53
N GLY A 82 2.94 1.44 -5.01
CA GLY A 82 3.60 0.67 -3.97
C GLY A 82 5.05 0.26 -4.28
N PRO A 83 5.40 -0.25 -5.48
CA PRO A 83 6.78 -0.53 -5.86
C PRO A 83 7.70 0.69 -5.83
N GLU A 84 7.26 1.85 -6.35
CA GLU A 84 8.04 3.09 -6.33
C GLU A 84 8.22 3.61 -4.89
N LEU A 85 7.17 3.53 -4.09
CA LEU A 85 7.20 3.89 -2.67
C LEU A 85 8.16 3.00 -1.88
N PHE A 86 8.12 1.68 -2.11
CA PHE A 86 9.02 0.74 -1.46
C PHE A 86 10.48 1.01 -1.85
N GLU A 87 10.78 1.14 -3.15
CA GLU A 87 12.13 1.45 -3.65
C GLU A 87 12.64 2.79 -3.08
N TYR A 88 11.77 3.81 -3.02
CA TYR A 88 12.13 5.12 -2.48
C TYR A 88 12.59 5.06 -1.02
N TYR A 89 11.91 4.30 -0.17
CA TYR A 89 12.22 4.27 1.27
C TYR A 89 13.19 3.16 1.65
N ILE A 90 13.17 1.98 1.00
CA ILE A 90 14.00 0.84 1.40
C ILE A 90 15.51 1.10 1.21
N GLU A 91 15.86 2.07 0.40
CA GLU A 91 17.24 2.47 0.12
C GLU A 91 17.71 3.65 0.99
N ARG A 92 16.90 4.11 1.94
CA ARG A 92 17.24 5.20 2.86
C ARG A 92 17.76 4.68 4.19
N PRO A 93 18.57 5.49 4.92
CA PRO A 93 19.21 5.07 6.17
C PRO A 93 18.23 5.05 7.34
N TYR A 94 17.15 4.31 7.18
CA TYR A 94 16.18 4.03 8.22
C TYR A 94 16.35 2.60 8.76
N LYS A 95 15.84 2.34 9.97
CA LYS A 95 15.69 1.00 10.50
C LYS A 95 14.45 0.34 9.91
N HIS A 96 14.65 -0.68 9.07
CA HIS A 96 13.58 -1.37 8.38
C HIS A 96 13.23 -2.69 9.03
N VAL A 97 11.96 -2.91 9.28
CA VAL A 97 11.41 -4.23 9.64
C VAL A 97 10.49 -4.72 8.53
N LEU A 98 10.76 -5.92 8.03
CA LEU A 98 9.95 -6.59 7.02
C LEU A 98 9.07 -7.63 7.70
N VAL A 99 7.77 -7.55 7.51
CA VAL A 99 6.78 -8.45 8.12
C VAL A 99 6.07 -9.27 7.04
N GLY A 100 6.02 -10.57 7.21
CA GLY A 100 5.45 -11.50 6.24
C GLY A 100 6.38 -11.79 5.08
N ASN A 101 5.84 -12.50 4.05
CA ASN A 101 6.61 -13.09 2.97
C ASN A 101 7.55 -14.21 3.49
N THR A 102 8.57 -14.62 2.74
CA THR A 102 9.48 -15.69 3.11
C THR A 102 10.86 -15.15 3.49
N ALA A 103 11.59 -15.86 4.35
CA ALA A 103 12.98 -15.54 4.69
C ALA A 103 13.87 -15.46 3.43
N ALA A 104 13.61 -16.33 2.43
CA ALA A 104 14.32 -16.30 1.15
C ALA A 104 14.09 -14.97 0.40
N LYS A 105 12.86 -14.46 0.38
CA LYS A 105 12.52 -13.17 -0.23
C LYS A 105 13.20 -12.00 0.48
N VAL A 106 13.19 -12.02 1.81
CA VAL A 106 13.87 -11.01 2.62
C VAL A 106 15.39 -11.03 2.35
N LYS A 107 15.99 -12.22 2.25
CA LYS A 107 17.42 -12.37 1.88
C LYS A 107 17.73 -11.76 0.51
N GLN A 108 16.85 -11.96 -0.49
CA GLN A 108 16.99 -11.34 -1.81
C GLN A 108 16.92 -9.81 -1.75
N ILE A 109 16.02 -9.24 -0.94
CA ILE A 109 15.92 -7.79 -0.75
C ILE A 109 17.21 -7.25 -0.13
N LYS A 110 17.68 -7.87 0.96
CA LYS A 110 18.94 -7.50 1.64
C LYS A 110 20.13 -7.55 0.67
N ALA A 111 20.25 -8.62 -0.13
CA ALA A 111 21.30 -8.76 -1.13
C ALA A 111 21.25 -7.62 -2.15
N LYS A 112 20.08 -7.32 -2.68
CA LYS A 112 19.91 -6.27 -3.70
C LYS A 112 20.21 -4.86 -3.16
N VAL A 113 19.84 -4.56 -1.92
CA VAL A 113 20.21 -3.30 -1.25
C VAL A 113 21.72 -3.21 -1.11
N LYS A 114 22.38 -4.31 -0.68
CA LYS A 114 23.83 -4.38 -0.53
C LYS A 114 24.57 -4.25 -1.87
N GLU A 115 24.06 -4.84 -2.95
CA GLU A 115 24.60 -4.69 -4.31
C GLU A 115 24.63 -3.23 -4.79
N LYS A 116 23.70 -2.40 -4.29
CA LYS A 116 23.69 -0.95 -4.53
C LYS A 116 24.67 -0.18 -3.64
N GLY A 117 25.50 -0.85 -2.84
CA GLY A 117 26.45 -0.23 -1.93
C GLY A 117 25.82 0.37 -0.67
N ILE A 118 24.58 -0.02 -0.35
CA ILE A 118 23.84 0.52 0.78
C ILE A 118 23.86 -0.50 1.91
N ASP A 119 24.33 -0.07 3.09
CA ASP A 119 24.30 -0.88 4.31
C ASP A 119 23.23 -0.35 5.26
N LEU A 120 22.20 -1.17 5.52
CA LEU A 120 21.03 -0.79 6.29
C LEU A 120 20.73 -1.78 7.42
N ASP A 121 20.24 -1.24 8.53
CA ASP A 121 19.63 -2.04 9.59
C ASP A 121 18.26 -2.54 9.12
N MET A 122 18.23 -3.78 8.66
CA MET A 122 17.06 -4.43 8.10
C MET A 122 16.79 -5.76 8.78
N GLN A 123 15.69 -5.85 9.50
CA GLN A 123 15.29 -7.05 10.25
C GLN A 123 14.03 -7.69 9.64
N HIS A 124 13.82 -8.97 9.91
CA HIS A 124 12.65 -9.71 9.47
C HIS A 124 11.89 -10.25 10.68
N VAL A 125 10.61 -9.98 10.72
CA VAL A 125 9.67 -10.61 11.64
C VAL A 125 8.82 -11.59 10.84
N ASP A 126 9.09 -12.87 11.05
CA ASP A 126 8.31 -13.94 10.43
C ASP A 126 6.94 -14.03 11.10
N VAL A 127 5.91 -14.25 10.29
CA VAL A 127 4.55 -14.41 10.79
C VAL A 127 3.92 -15.67 10.18
N PRO A 128 3.10 -16.41 10.94
CA PRO A 128 2.52 -17.66 10.48
C PRO A 128 1.57 -17.44 9.29
N PHE A 129 1.45 -18.45 8.44
CA PHE A 129 0.50 -18.42 7.33
C PHE A 129 -0.90 -18.86 7.80
N VAL A 130 -1.58 -17.97 8.53
CA VAL A 130 -2.89 -18.20 9.12
C VAL A 130 -3.89 -17.11 8.69
N PRO A 131 -5.20 -17.30 8.88
CA PRO A 131 -6.20 -16.24 8.78
C PRO A 131 -5.86 -15.03 9.64
N VAL A 132 -6.35 -13.84 9.25
CA VAL A 132 -5.97 -12.58 9.89
C VAL A 132 -6.42 -12.47 11.35
N ASP A 133 -7.47 -13.17 11.73
CA ASP A 133 -8.03 -13.23 13.08
C ASP A 133 -7.29 -14.22 14.02
N GLN A 134 -6.34 -14.99 13.49
CA GLN A 134 -5.57 -15.98 14.25
C GLN A 134 -4.13 -15.53 14.57
N PHE A 135 -3.75 -14.29 14.24
CA PHE A 135 -2.45 -13.76 14.63
C PHE A 135 -2.41 -13.39 16.12
N ASP A 136 -1.30 -13.72 16.77
CA ASP A 136 -0.97 -13.18 18.08
C ASP A 136 -0.38 -11.77 17.94
N TYR A 137 -1.25 -10.78 17.81
CA TYR A 137 -0.85 -9.39 17.58
C TYR A 137 0.04 -8.81 18.68
N PRO A 138 -0.24 -9.04 19.99
CA PRO A 138 0.66 -8.60 21.07
C PRO A 138 2.06 -9.19 20.96
N ALA A 139 2.19 -10.50 20.68
CA ALA A 139 3.49 -11.16 20.57
C ALA A 139 4.27 -10.67 19.34
N ILE A 140 3.61 -10.47 18.18
CA ILE A 140 4.24 -9.94 16.98
C ILE A 140 4.66 -8.48 17.20
N ALA A 141 3.80 -7.66 17.80
CA ALA A 141 4.12 -6.27 18.10
C ALA A 141 5.29 -6.13 19.05
N LYS A 142 5.40 -6.99 20.07
CA LYS A 142 6.56 -7.03 20.98
C LYS A 142 7.85 -7.21 20.22
N GLN A 143 7.92 -8.17 19.29
CA GLN A 143 9.12 -8.39 18.46
C GLN A 143 9.45 -7.14 17.60
N ILE A 144 8.44 -6.48 17.03
CA ILE A 144 8.63 -5.26 16.23
C ILE A 144 9.13 -4.12 17.11
N ASN A 145 8.55 -3.92 18.29
CA ASN A 145 8.89 -2.82 19.21
C ASN A 145 10.32 -2.96 19.77
N GLU A 146 10.78 -4.19 20.05
CA GLU A 146 12.16 -4.47 20.48
C GLU A 146 13.20 -4.01 19.44
N LEU A 147 12.82 -4.05 18.15
CA LEU A 147 13.68 -3.59 17.04
C LEU A 147 13.67 -2.06 16.88
N LYS A 148 12.74 -1.33 17.50
CA LYS A 148 12.59 0.13 17.40
C LYS A 148 12.65 0.63 15.95
N PRO A 149 11.78 0.16 15.03
CA PRO A 149 11.85 0.48 13.62
C PRO A 149 11.50 1.94 13.33
N ASP A 150 12.04 2.46 12.25
CA ASP A 150 11.54 3.67 11.60
C ASP A 150 10.41 3.32 10.62
N ILE A 151 10.57 2.20 9.92
CA ILE A 151 9.60 1.73 8.91
C ILE A 151 9.34 0.22 9.06
N VAL A 152 8.07 -0.14 9.01
CA VAL A 152 7.60 -1.54 9.02
C VAL A 152 6.90 -1.85 7.70
N TRP A 153 7.41 -2.80 6.93
CA TRP A 153 6.89 -3.22 5.64
C TRP A 153 6.03 -4.47 5.77
N VAL A 154 4.73 -4.34 5.56
CA VAL A 154 3.78 -5.47 5.65
C VAL A 154 3.41 -5.97 4.26
N SER A 155 3.80 -7.21 3.94
CA SER A 155 3.60 -7.85 2.64
C SER A 155 2.73 -9.10 2.74
N LEU A 156 1.45 -8.91 3.08
CA LEU A 156 0.45 -10.00 3.21
C LEU A 156 -0.61 -9.98 2.09
N GLY A 157 -0.63 -8.89 1.30
CA GLY A 157 -1.62 -8.63 0.24
C GLY A 157 -2.96 -8.15 0.78
N ALA A 158 -3.62 -7.24 -0.01
CA ALA A 158 -4.94 -6.72 0.34
C ALA A 158 -6.03 -7.81 0.19
N PRO A 159 -7.03 -7.84 1.07
CA PRO A 159 -7.30 -6.96 2.22
C PRO A 159 -6.60 -7.37 3.52
N LYS A 160 -5.86 -8.50 3.52
CA LYS A 160 -5.27 -9.08 4.74
C LYS A 160 -4.25 -8.15 5.39
N GLN A 161 -3.43 -7.45 4.60
CA GLN A 161 -2.38 -6.56 5.12
C GLN A 161 -2.93 -5.32 5.82
N GLU A 162 -3.96 -4.66 5.29
CA GLU A 162 -4.57 -3.50 5.92
C GLU A 162 -5.27 -3.89 7.23
N THR A 163 -5.96 -5.04 7.22
CA THR A 163 -6.58 -5.59 8.43
C THR A 163 -5.53 -5.97 9.47
N PHE A 164 -4.43 -6.62 9.06
CA PHE A 164 -3.31 -6.93 9.94
C PHE A 164 -2.72 -5.67 10.56
N ILE A 165 -2.44 -4.65 9.75
CA ILE A 165 -1.88 -3.38 10.23
C ILE A 165 -2.82 -2.71 11.23
N SER A 166 -4.11 -2.61 10.92
CA SER A 166 -5.10 -2.04 11.83
C SER A 166 -5.18 -2.76 13.18
N ASN A 167 -5.12 -4.11 13.15
CA ASN A 167 -5.20 -4.91 14.36
C ASN A 167 -3.92 -4.85 15.22
N ILE A 168 -2.74 -4.77 14.60
CA ILE A 168 -1.48 -4.69 15.34
C ILE A 168 -1.18 -3.26 15.81
N PHE A 169 -1.71 -2.24 15.15
CA PHE A 169 -1.40 -0.83 15.37
C PHE A 169 -1.57 -0.36 16.83
N PRO A 170 -2.60 -0.80 17.59
CA PRO A 170 -2.73 -0.45 19.01
C PRO A 170 -1.51 -0.84 19.86
N TYR A 171 -0.85 -1.94 19.51
CA TYR A 171 0.29 -2.52 20.25
C TYR A 171 1.66 -1.99 19.78
N ILE A 172 1.71 -1.25 18.66
CA ILE A 172 2.95 -0.64 18.13
C ILE A 172 3.27 0.63 18.92
N GLU A 173 4.54 0.83 19.23
CA GLU A 173 5.05 1.99 19.96
C GLU A 173 5.55 3.09 19.02
N GLN A 174 6.28 2.74 17.96
CA GLN A 174 6.83 3.66 16.97
C GLN A 174 6.94 3.04 15.58
N GLY A 175 7.20 3.88 14.58
CA GLY A 175 7.46 3.49 13.19
C GLY A 175 6.25 3.60 12.28
N VAL A 176 6.53 3.79 11.00
CA VAL A 176 5.51 3.92 9.96
C VAL A 176 5.27 2.55 9.31
N LEU A 177 4.06 2.03 9.43
CA LEU A 177 3.65 0.74 8.88
C LEU A 177 3.09 0.93 7.47
N PHE A 178 3.63 0.22 6.48
CA PHE A 178 3.18 0.27 5.09
C PHE A 178 2.59 -1.06 4.63
N GLY A 179 1.37 -1.05 4.13
CA GLY A 179 0.76 -2.18 3.43
C GLY A 179 1.11 -2.16 1.95
N ILE A 180 2.17 -2.89 1.55
CA ILE A 180 2.77 -2.76 0.20
C ILE A 180 2.53 -3.95 -0.73
N GLY A 181 1.90 -5.01 -0.25
CA GLY A 181 1.52 -6.17 -1.08
C GLY A 181 2.71 -6.79 -1.84
N ALA A 182 2.65 -6.72 -3.16
CA ALA A 182 3.63 -7.37 -4.04
C ALA A 182 4.90 -6.53 -4.30
N ALA A 183 5.10 -5.39 -3.64
CA ALA A 183 6.26 -4.53 -3.89
C ALA A 183 7.60 -5.24 -3.71
N PHE A 184 7.69 -6.21 -2.78
CA PHE A 184 8.88 -7.06 -2.62
C PHE A 184 9.24 -7.81 -3.90
N ASN A 185 8.26 -8.38 -4.60
CA ASN A 185 8.48 -9.13 -5.84
C ASN A 185 8.91 -8.22 -7.00
N PHE A 186 8.41 -6.98 -7.03
CA PHE A 186 8.87 -5.98 -7.99
C PHE A 186 10.30 -5.55 -7.70
N TYR A 187 10.63 -5.30 -6.44
CA TYR A 187 11.97 -4.89 -6.07
C TYR A 187 13.01 -5.99 -6.34
N THR A 188 12.70 -7.25 -6.08
CA THR A 188 13.62 -8.38 -6.34
C THR A 188 13.68 -8.79 -7.82
N GLY A 189 12.81 -8.27 -8.67
CA GLY A 189 12.78 -8.57 -10.11
C GLY A 189 11.97 -9.81 -10.49
N ASP A 190 11.25 -10.46 -9.54
CA ASP A 190 10.33 -11.56 -9.85
C ASP A 190 9.09 -11.07 -10.62
N LEU A 191 8.76 -9.80 -10.46
CA LEU A 191 7.78 -9.08 -11.24
C LEU A 191 8.43 -7.84 -11.85
N HIS A 192 8.12 -7.54 -13.12
CA HIS A 192 8.67 -6.38 -13.80
C HIS A 192 7.71 -5.19 -13.70
N ASN A 193 8.25 -4.05 -13.26
CA ASN A 193 7.53 -2.79 -13.33
C ASN A 193 7.62 -2.26 -14.77
N ASN A 194 6.79 -2.81 -15.67
CA ASN A 194 6.72 -2.34 -17.05
C ASN A 194 6.24 -0.88 -17.05
N LYS A 195 7.18 0.05 -17.22
CA LYS A 195 6.90 1.50 -17.35
C LYS A 195 6.20 1.85 -18.67
N LYS A 196 5.92 0.86 -19.55
CA LYS A 196 5.20 1.09 -20.80
C LYS A 196 3.76 1.54 -20.49
N GLU A 197 3.46 2.74 -20.93
CA GLU A 197 2.11 3.31 -20.86
C GLU A 197 1.44 3.16 -22.24
N VAL A 198 0.23 2.61 -22.26
CA VAL A 198 -0.64 2.63 -23.43
C VAL A 198 -1.87 3.45 -23.07
N GLY A 199 -2.11 4.55 -23.79
CA GLY A 199 -3.17 5.50 -23.46
C GLY A 199 -3.01 6.09 -22.02
N GLY A 200 -1.75 6.18 -21.51
CA GLY A 200 -1.43 6.62 -20.16
C GLY A 200 -1.85 5.66 -19.04
N LEU A 201 -2.21 4.42 -19.34
CA LEU A 201 -2.45 3.36 -18.36
C LEU A 201 -1.21 2.45 -18.30
N ARG A 202 -0.75 2.17 -17.06
CA ARG A 202 0.32 1.22 -16.80
C ARG A 202 -0.30 -0.15 -16.49
N PHE A 203 0.04 -1.16 -17.27
CA PHE A 203 -0.48 -2.52 -17.13
C PHE A 203 0.42 -3.41 -16.26
N ILE A 204 0.86 -2.89 -15.11
CA ILE A 204 1.71 -3.61 -14.15
C ILE A 204 1.07 -4.93 -13.68
N TRP A 205 -0.26 -5.01 -13.70
CA TRP A 205 -1.04 -6.18 -13.26
C TRP A 205 -1.06 -7.34 -14.26
N LEU A 206 -0.71 -7.10 -15.54
CA LEU A 206 -0.77 -8.13 -16.58
C LEU A 206 0.15 -9.31 -16.29
N GLU A 207 1.40 -9.08 -15.90
CA GLU A 207 2.35 -10.13 -15.55
C GLU A 207 1.86 -10.98 -14.35
N ARG A 208 1.16 -10.36 -13.41
CA ARG A 208 0.58 -11.05 -12.26
C ARG A 208 -0.55 -11.98 -12.64
N ILE A 209 -1.30 -11.72 -13.73
CA ILE A 209 -2.33 -12.63 -14.25
C ILE A 209 -1.69 -13.95 -14.69
N PHE A 210 -0.55 -13.91 -15.35
CA PHE A 210 0.14 -15.13 -15.77
C PHE A 210 0.68 -15.95 -14.61
N LYS A 211 1.13 -15.30 -13.53
CA LYS A 211 1.70 -15.98 -12.34
C LYS A 211 0.63 -16.49 -11.35
N GLU A 212 -0.47 -15.76 -11.19
CA GLU A 212 -1.56 -16.06 -10.25
C GLU A 212 -2.94 -15.89 -10.93
N PRO A 213 -3.28 -16.66 -12.00
CA PRO A 213 -4.41 -16.35 -12.88
C PRO A 213 -5.75 -16.30 -12.13
N LYS A 214 -6.07 -17.29 -11.32
CA LYS A 214 -7.37 -17.35 -10.61
C LYS A 214 -7.57 -16.17 -9.66
N LYS A 215 -6.54 -15.81 -8.90
CA LYS A 215 -6.57 -14.71 -7.93
C LYS A 215 -6.66 -13.35 -8.64
N GLN A 216 -5.85 -13.16 -9.68
CA GLN A 216 -5.81 -11.89 -10.39
C GLN A 216 -7.04 -11.65 -11.28
N LEU A 217 -7.57 -12.68 -11.95
CA LEU A 217 -8.80 -12.57 -12.72
C LEU A 217 -9.99 -12.21 -11.83
N LYS A 218 -10.12 -12.83 -10.65
CA LYS A 218 -11.16 -12.47 -9.67
C LYS A 218 -11.01 -11.02 -9.21
N ARG A 219 -9.80 -10.56 -8.94
CA ARG A 219 -9.48 -9.19 -8.51
C ARG A 219 -9.78 -8.19 -9.62
N VAL A 220 -9.23 -8.42 -10.82
CA VAL A 220 -9.40 -7.54 -12.00
C VAL A 220 -10.86 -7.47 -12.41
N GLY A 221 -11.55 -8.61 -12.54
CA GLY A 221 -12.98 -8.66 -12.83
C GLY A 221 -13.82 -7.92 -11.79
N GLY A 222 -13.46 -8.05 -10.51
CA GLY A 222 -14.15 -7.36 -9.42
C GLY A 222 -14.12 -5.84 -9.54
N TYR A 223 -12.96 -5.26 -9.82
CA TYR A 223 -12.88 -3.79 -9.94
C TYR A 223 -13.34 -3.28 -11.30
N LEU A 224 -13.15 -4.00 -12.40
CA LEU A 224 -13.65 -3.61 -13.71
C LEU A 224 -15.19 -3.50 -13.72
N LEU A 225 -15.87 -4.42 -13.04
CA LEU A 225 -17.33 -4.35 -12.88
C LEU A 225 -17.77 -3.20 -11.94
N ALA A 226 -16.97 -2.88 -10.93
CA ALA A 226 -17.28 -1.84 -9.95
C ALA A 226 -16.95 -0.42 -10.45
N MET A 227 -15.91 -0.25 -11.26
CA MET A 227 -15.41 1.05 -11.72
C MET A 227 -16.47 1.96 -12.37
N PRO A 228 -17.32 1.49 -13.29
CA PRO A 228 -18.34 2.37 -13.90
C PRO A 228 -19.31 2.95 -12.87
N LYS A 229 -19.77 2.13 -11.93
CA LYS A 229 -20.66 2.57 -10.85
C LYS A 229 -19.95 3.58 -9.93
N MET A 230 -18.74 3.28 -9.51
CA MET A 230 -17.92 4.16 -8.68
C MET A 230 -17.67 5.51 -9.36
N TYR A 231 -17.37 5.51 -10.66
CA TYR A 231 -17.19 6.73 -11.45
C TYR A 231 -18.46 7.60 -11.45
N LEU A 232 -19.61 6.99 -11.72
CA LEU A 232 -20.90 7.71 -11.79
C LEU A 232 -21.30 8.28 -10.43
N GLU A 233 -21.12 7.53 -9.35
CA GLU A 233 -21.43 7.97 -7.99
C GLU A 233 -20.55 9.15 -7.57
N GLU A 234 -19.23 9.04 -7.82
CA GLU A 234 -18.29 10.10 -7.47
C GLU A 234 -18.49 11.35 -8.33
N ARG A 235 -18.81 11.19 -9.61
CA ARG A 235 -19.14 12.31 -10.49
C ARG A 235 -20.39 13.05 -10.03
N LYS A 236 -21.44 12.33 -9.60
CA LYS A 236 -22.65 12.95 -9.03
C LYS A 236 -22.32 13.73 -7.74
N LYS A 237 -21.48 13.20 -6.88
CA LYS A 237 -21.00 13.86 -5.67
C LYS A 237 -20.24 15.14 -6.01
N ALA A 238 -19.32 15.09 -6.97
CA ALA A 238 -18.56 16.26 -7.43
C ALA A 238 -19.45 17.36 -8.00
N GLN A 239 -20.51 17.00 -8.75
CA GLN A 239 -21.47 17.96 -9.28
C GLN A 239 -22.30 18.64 -8.18
N ARG A 240 -22.75 17.90 -7.17
CA ARG A 240 -23.49 18.46 -6.02
C ARG A 240 -22.63 19.46 -5.24
N ASN A 241 -21.35 19.16 -5.02
CA ASN A 241 -20.44 20.04 -4.29
C ASN A 241 -20.05 21.32 -5.07
N LYS A 242 -20.27 21.35 -6.39
CA LYS A 242 -20.07 22.57 -7.20
C LYS A 242 -21.29 23.50 -7.19
N ASN A 243 -22.47 22.95 -6.87
CA ASN A 243 -23.74 23.68 -6.90
C ASN A 243 -24.16 24.23 -5.50
N ASN A 244 -23.41 23.83 -4.46
CA ASN A 244 -23.50 24.37 -3.10
C ASN A 244 -22.32 25.32 -2.80
#